data_c27e76f59b2f6f4898013901d2abc012
#
_entry.id   c27e76f59b2f6f4898013901d2abc012
#
_cell.length_a   1.000
_cell.length_b   1.000
_cell.length_c   1.000
_cell.angle_alpha   90.00
_cell.angle_beta   90.00
_cell.angle_gamma   90.00
#
_symmetry.space_group_name_H-M   'P 1'
#
loop_
_entity.id
_entity.type
_entity.pdbx_description
1 polymer ?
#
loop_
_entity_poly.entity_id
_entity_poly.type
_entity_poly.pdbx_seq_one_letter_code
_entity_poly.pdbx_strand_id
1 'polypeptide(L)'
;MTHAYQEMYLSNAQALLGDAFDYAINACGISGNDFVKLFSVSSVSKRIENGEPAYLAGKSGIEVVEDILVETTGKAPTAKPQVTFSRSREYWIGWVIAYYQWFSGRKFGDIFKVLSFEDLQQMYAPLHEADICKFADIADAKVRAYFTDTNLKRIRTTYGCTQAELAKRSGVSLRSIQMYEQHNKDINKASAETVLSLAKVLGCTMEDLLEK
;
A
#
# COMPACT_ATOMS: atom_id res chain seq x y z
N MET A 1 1.31 16.39 13.24
CA MET A 1 1.60 15.04 12.71
C MET A 1 3.07 14.75 13.01
N THR A 2 3.40 13.60 13.52
CA THR A 2 4.79 13.16 13.69
C THR A 2 5.18 12.44 12.41
N HIS A 3 6.19 12.96 11.68
CA HIS A 3 6.74 12.29 10.51
C HIS A 3 7.43 10.96 10.90
N ALA A 4 7.58 10.05 9.94
CA ALA A 4 8.13 8.70 10.20
C ALA A 4 9.58 8.76 10.73
N TYR A 5 10.38 9.70 10.23
CA TYR A 5 11.78 9.92 10.63
C TYR A 5 12.19 11.37 10.39
N GLN A 6 13.43 11.72 10.74
CA GLN A 6 13.95 13.09 10.63
C GLN A 6 13.92 13.59 9.19
N GLU A 7 13.47 14.83 8.98
CA GLU A 7 13.30 15.47 7.67
C GLU A 7 14.59 15.52 6.85
N MET A 8 15.75 15.62 7.51
CA MET A 8 17.05 15.63 6.83
C MET A 8 17.30 14.40 5.94
N TYR A 9 16.62 13.29 6.19
CA TYR A 9 16.71 12.05 5.37
C TYR A 9 15.67 11.98 4.27
N LEU A 10 14.70 12.90 4.20
CA LEU A 10 13.60 12.81 3.25
C LEU A 10 14.07 12.80 1.79
N SER A 11 14.94 13.73 1.42
CA SER A 11 15.47 13.81 0.05
C SER A 11 16.22 12.54 -0.36
N ASN A 12 16.95 11.95 0.59
CA ASN A 12 17.66 10.69 0.35
C ASN A 12 16.69 9.53 0.17
N ALA A 13 15.66 9.41 1.03
CA ALA A 13 14.63 8.38 0.91
C ALA A 13 13.88 8.47 -0.42
N GLN A 14 13.55 9.68 -0.85
CA GLN A 14 12.89 9.93 -2.13
C GLN A 14 13.77 9.51 -3.32
N ALA A 15 15.04 9.91 -3.32
CA ALA A 15 15.98 9.50 -4.37
C ALA A 15 16.20 7.99 -4.36
N LEU A 16 16.39 7.40 -3.17
CA LEU A 16 16.59 5.97 -2.97
C LEU A 16 15.46 5.13 -3.57
N LEU A 17 14.20 5.45 -3.20
CA LEU A 17 13.05 4.71 -3.71
C LEU A 17 12.76 5.05 -5.17
N GLY A 18 12.99 6.29 -5.61
CA GLY A 18 12.91 6.64 -7.02
C GLY A 18 13.83 5.78 -7.87
N ASP A 19 15.11 5.73 -7.53
CA ASP A 19 16.10 4.92 -8.23
C ASP A 19 15.79 3.41 -8.13
N ALA A 20 15.29 2.93 -6.98
CA ALA A 20 14.95 1.53 -6.79
C ALA A 20 13.79 1.10 -7.71
N PHE A 21 12.71 1.88 -7.78
CA PHE A 21 11.57 1.59 -8.66
C PHE A 21 11.97 1.67 -10.12
N ASP A 22 12.74 2.69 -10.51
CA ASP A 22 13.24 2.81 -11.88
C ASP A 22 14.10 1.61 -12.29
N TYR A 23 15.07 1.25 -11.49
CA TYR A 23 15.98 0.14 -11.76
C TYR A 23 15.26 -1.21 -11.79
N ALA A 24 14.40 -1.49 -10.82
CA ALA A 24 13.69 -2.76 -10.75
C ALA A 24 12.78 -2.98 -11.96
N ILE A 25 12.10 -1.92 -12.41
CA ILE A 25 11.08 -2.04 -13.47
C ILE A 25 11.73 -1.88 -14.86
N ASN A 26 12.49 -0.81 -15.06
CA ASN A 26 13.01 -0.47 -16.40
C ASN A 26 14.29 -1.23 -16.77
N ALA A 27 15.16 -1.54 -15.81
CA ALA A 27 16.39 -2.27 -16.08
C ALA A 27 16.24 -3.78 -15.84
N CYS A 28 15.64 -4.19 -14.70
CA CYS A 28 15.49 -5.62 -14.38
C CYS A 28 14.25 -6.24 -15.04
N GLY A 29 13.32 -5.46 -15.60
CA GLY A 29 12.12 -5.96 -16.28
C GLY A 29 11.07 -6.58 -15.34
N ILE A 30 11.11 -6.24 -14.04
CA ILE A 30 10.14 -6.72 -13.06
C ILE A 30 8.86 -5.90 -13.22
N SER A 31 7.69 -6.56 -13.21
CA SER A 31 6.43 -5.80 -13.26
C SER A 31 6.29 -4.94 -12.00
N GLY A 32 5.69 -3.73 -12.13
CA GLY A 32 5.52 -2.83 -11.00
C GLY A 32 4.78 -3.46 -9.83
N ASN A 33 3.73 -4.25 -10.11
CA ASN A 33 2.97 -4.97 -9.09
C ASN A 33 3.80 -6.05 -8.39
N ASP A 34 4.65 -6.76 -9.11
CA ASP A 34 5.49 -7.78 -8.50
C ASP A 34 6.59 -7.12 -7.66
N PHE A 35 7.18 -6.02 -8.15
CA PHE A 35 8.17 -5.29 -7.34
C PHE A 35 7.56 -4.73 -6.05
N VAL A 36 6.36 -4.15 -6.10
CA VAL A 36 5.64 -3.69 -4.90
C VAL A 36 5.40 -4.82 -3.91
N LYS A 37 5.02 -6.02 -4.37
CA LYS A 37 4.86 -7.21 -3.51
C LYS A 37 6.18 -7.61 -2.85
N LEU A 38 7.25 -7.76 -3.64
CA LEU A 38 8.57 -8.14 -3.14
C LEU A 38 9.10 -7.12 -2.13
N PHE A 39 8.98 -5.82 -2.45
CA PHE A 39 9.36 -4.73 -1.54
C PHE A 39 8.58 -4.79 -0.23
N SER A 40 7.24 -4.94 -0.30
CA SER A 40 6.37 -4.91 0.89
C SER A 40 6.63 -6.06 1.87
N VAL A 41 7.06 -7.24 1.39
CA VAL A 41 7.35 -8.40 2.25
C VAL A 41 8.80 -8.42 2.74
N SER A 42 9.71 -7.68 2.11
CA SER A 42 11.13 -7.65 2.46
C SER A 42 11.38 -6.95 3.80
N SER A 43 12.50 -7.25 4.44
CA SER A 43 12.97 -6.52 5.61
C SER A 43 13.39 -5.09 5.27
N VAL A 44 13.75 -4.84 4.00
CA VAL A 44 14.21 -3.53 3.50
C VAL A 44 13.12 -2.47 3.65
N SER A 45 11.86 -2.80 3.32
CA SER A 45 10.74 -1.85 3.51
C SER A 45 10.64 -1.37 4.95
N LYS A 46 10.76 -2.28 5.93
CA LYS A 46 10.69 -1.96 7.36
C LYS A 46 11.85 -1.08 7.83
N ARG A 47 13.05 -1.30 7.28
CA ARG A 47 14.24 -0.51 7.62
C ARG A 47 14.10 0.93 7.11
N ILE A 48 13.57 1.09 5.89
CA ILE A 48 13.26 2.42 5.32
C ILE A 48 12.14 3.10 6.13
N GLU A 49 11.06 2.37 6.47
CA GLU A 49 9.96 2.87 7.31
C GLU A 49 10.44 3.40 8.67
N ASN A 50 11.41 2.72 9.26
CA ASN A 50 12.00 3.09 10.56
C ASN A 50 13.07 4.19 10.45
N GLY A 51 13.37 4.65 9.24
CA GLY A 51 14.36 5.71 9.03
C GLY A 51 15.79 5.28 9.31
N GLU A 52 16.15 4.01 9.10
CA GLU A 52 17.51 3.50 9.36
C GLU A 52 18.54 4.22 8.48
N PRO A 53 19.50 4.97 9.08
CA PRO A 53 20.48 5.76 8.31
C PRO A 53 21.33 4.92 7.36
N ALA A 54 21.61 3.66 7.71
CA ALA A 54 22.34 2.72 6.87
C ALA A 54 21.66 2.46 5.53
N TYR A 55 20.33 2.57 5.48
CA TYR A 55 19.55 2.46 4.24
C TYR A 55 19.32 3.82 3.60
N LEU A 56 18.85 4.81 4.35
CA LEU A 56 18.45 6.11 3.79
C LEU A 56 19.64 6.93 3.26
N ALA A 57 20.83 6.79 3.87
CA ALA A 57 22.02 7.55 3.48
C ALA A 57 23.22 6.67 3.12
N GLY A 58 23.13 5.36 3.31
CA GLY A 58 24.23 4.43 3.11
C GLY A 58 24.10 3.51 1.90
N LYS A 59 22.93 3.47 1.25
CA LYS A 59 22.69 2.60 0.09
C LYS A 59 22.15 3.38 -1.11
N SER A 60 22.47 2.89 -2.30
CA SER A 60 21.84 3.31 -3.55
C SER A 60 20.55 2.54 -3.80
N GLY A 61 19.67 3.05 -4.69
CA GLY A 61 18.46 2.35 -5.09
C GLY A 61 18.74 0.98 -5.71
N ILE A 62 19.87 0.82 -6.41
CA ILE A 62 20.30 -0.46 -6.99
C ILE A 62 20.59 -1.48 -5.90
N GLU A 63 21.39 -1.12 -4.89
CA GLU A 63 21.72 -2.00 -3.74
C GLU A 63 20.47 -2.38 -2.94
N VAL A 64 19.49 -1.47 -2.86
CA VAL A 64 18.18 -1.76 -2.24
C VAL A 64 17.43 -2.82 -3.04
N VAL A 65 17.41 -2.73 -4.36
CA VAL A 65 16.78 -3.76 -5.21
C VAL A 65 17.52 -5.10 -5.12
N GLU A 66 18.85 -5.07 -5.06
CA GLU A 66 19.66 -6.29 -4.85
C GLU A 66 19.29 -6.96 -3.52
N ASP A 67 19.25 -6.20 -2.42
CA ASP A 67 18.87 -6.75 -1.11
C ASP A 67 17.45 -7.36 -1.15
N ILE A 68 16.48 -6.65 -1.74
CA ILE A 68 15.10 -7.13 -1.88
C ILE A 68 15.06 -8.45 -2.65
N LEU A 69 15.71 -8.51 -3.81
CA LEU A 69 15.68 -9.69 -4.67
C LEU A 69 16.41 -10.87 -4.05
N VAL A 70 17.58 -10.65 -3.44
CA VAL A 70 18.32 -11.71 -2.74
C VAL A 70 17.48 -12.26 -1.58
N GLU A 71 16.86 -11.37 -0.77
CA GLU A 71 16.01 -11.79 0.36
C GLU A 71 14.78 -12.58 -0.09
N THR A 72 14.10 -12.13 -1.15
CA THR A 72 12.78 -12.66 -1.53
C THR A 72 12.82 -13.75 -2.58
N THR A 73 13.83 -13.76 -3.44
CA THR A 73 13.95 -14.72 -4.56
C THR A 73 15.21 -15.60 -4.50
N GLY A 74 16.16 -15.27 -3.61
CA GLY A 74 17.46 -15.94 -3.52
C GLY A 74 18.44 -15.58 -4.63
N LYS A 75 18.13 -14.59 -5.47
CA LYS A 75 18.96 -14.24 -6.65
C LYS A 75 19.20 -12.75 -6.75
N ALA A 76 20.44 -12.35 -6.96
CA ALA A 76 20.77 -10.97 -7.28
C ALA A 76 20.40 -10.65 -8.75
N PRO A 77 20.01 -9.40 -9.07
CA PRO A 77 19.76 -8.98 -10.43
C PRO A 77 21.05 -8.98 -11.24
N THR A 78 20.97 -9.32 -12.53
CA THR A 78 22.11 -9.28 -13.46
C THR A 78 22.06 -8.06 -14.40
N ALA A 79 20.98 -7.31 -14.36
CA ALA A 79 20.77 -6.14 -15.19
C ALA A 79 21.75 -5.02 -14.83
N LYS A 80 22.25 -4.32 -15.86
CA LYS A 80 23.08 -3.14 -15.65
C LYS A 80 22.18 -1.92 -15.54
N PRO A 81 22.51 -0.96 -14.64
CA PRO A 81 21.80 0.30 -14.57
C PRO A 81 21.81 1.04 -15.91
N GLN A 82 20.66 1.57 -16.30
CA GLN A 82 20.58 2.40 -17.50
C GLN A 82 20.73 3.88 -17.09
N VAL A 83 21.66 4.57 -17.74
CA VAL A 83 21.79 6.02 -17.55
C VAL A 83 20.75 6.71 -18.41
N THR A 84 19.73 7.29 -17.80
CA THR A 84 18.71 8.07 -18.49
C THR A 84 18.90 9.56 -18.21
N PHE A 85 18.71 10.42 -19.22
CA PHE A 85 18.82 11.89 -19.07
C PHE A 85 17.58 12.48 -18.38
N SER A 86 16.46 11.78 -18.38
CA SER A 86 15.20 12.19 -17.74
C SER A 86 14.76 11.10 -16.75
N ARG A 87 14.15 11.53 -15.66
CA ARG A 87 13.58 10.61 -14.68
C ARG A 87 12.31 9.99 -15.23
N SER A 88 12.20 8.67 -15.06
CA SER A 88 11.05 7.90 -15.54
C SER A 88 9.80 8.14 -14.67
N ARG A 89 8.65 7.68 -15.17
CA ARG A 89 7.42 7.59 -14.38
C ARG A 89 7.61 6.70 -13.16
N GLU A 90 8.33 5.61 -13.30
CA GLU A 90 8.64 4.64 -12.24
C GLU A 90 9.50 5.29 -11.14
N TYR A 91 10.47 6.11 -11.52
CA TYR A 91 11.20 6.95 -10.57
C TYR A 91 10.27 7.86 -9.77
N TRP A 92 9.37 8.58 -10.47
CA TRP A 92 8.42 9.45 -9.81
C TRP A 92 7.53 8.70 -8.81
N ILE A 93 7.07 7.48 -9.17
CA ILE A 93 6.26 6.65 -8.27
C ILE A 93 7.02 6.35 -6.98
N GLY A 94 8.26 5.86 -7.07
CA GLY A 94 9.08 5.61 -5.87
C GLY A 94 9.30 6.88 -5.04
N TRP A 95 9.55 8.00 -5.72
CA TRP A 95 9.81 9.30 -5.10
C TRP A 95 8.60 9.84 -4.31
N VAL A 96 7.39 9.78 -4.87
CA VAL A 96 6.18 10.25 -4.16
C VAL A 96 5.74 9.29 -3.05
N ILE A 97 5.96 7.99 -3.22
CA ILE A 97 5.65 7.00 -2.17
C ILE A 97 6.58 7.15 -0.97
N ALA A 98 7.86 7.44 -1.17
CA ALA A 98 8.79 7.76 -0.09
C ALA A 98 8.34 8.99 0.69
N TYR A 99 7.93 10.06 -0.02
CA TYR A 99 7.38 11.25 0.60
C TYR A 99 6.13 10.95 1.43
N TYR A 100 5.17 10.22 0.83
CA TYR A 100 3.92 9.93 1.51
C TYR A 100 4.11 9.02 2.72
N GLN A 101 5.01 8.06 2.66
CA GLN A 101 5.38 7.23 3.80
C GLN A 101 5.93 8.08 4.94
N TRP A 102 6.91 8.95 4.65
CA TRP A 102 7.48 9.88 5.63
C TRP A 102 6.43 10.81 6.22
N PHE A 103 5.59 11.40 5.37
CA PHE A 103 4.54 12.36 5.76
C PHE A 103 3.48 11.72 6.66
N SER A 104 3.01 10.53 6.31
CA SER A 104 1.90 9.86 6.99
C SER A 104 2.34 8.96 8.15
N GLY A 105 3.60 8.53 8.19
CA GLY A 105 4.11 7.53 9.13
C GLY A 105 3.52 6.13 8.95
N ARG A 106 2.83 5.87 7.84
CA ARG A 106 2.21 4.58 7.54
C ARG A 106 3.23 3.58 7.00
N LYS A 107 2.94 2.29 7.18
CA LYS A 107 3.75 1.22 6.57
C LYS A 107 3.52 1.16 5.06
N PHE A 108 4.55 0.84 4.29
CA PHE A 108 4.42 0.67 2.85
C PHE A 108 3.37 -0.37 2.48
N GLY A 109 3.31 -1.49 3.21
CA GLY A 109 2.30 -2.52 2.99
C GLY A 109 0.86 -2.00 3.11
N ASP A 110 0.59 -1.06 4.00
CA ASP A 110 -0.74 -0.45 4.15
C ASP A 110 -1.01 0.59 3.06
N ILE A 111 0.00 1.33 2.65
CA ILE A 111 -0.10 2.28 1.53
C ILE A 111 -0.45 1.52 0.24
N PHE A 112 0.27 0.44 -0.08
CA PHE A 112 0.08 -0.34 -1.30
C PHE A 112 -1.19 -1.21 -1.33
N LYS A 113 -1.84 -1.45 -0.17
CA LYS A 113 -3.20 -2.03 -0.15
C LYS A 113 -4.24 -1.11 -0.77
N VAL A 114 -4.00 0.20 -0.74
CA VAL A 114 -4.96 1.22 -1.18
C VAL A 114 -4.55 1.85 -2.50
N LEU A 115 -3.26 2.07 -2.69
CA LEU A 115 -2.68 2.66 -3.89
C LEU A 115 -1.94 1.56 -4.66
N SER A 116 -2.63 0.91 -5.59
CA SER A 116 -1.99 -0.07 -6.47
C SER A 116 -0.94 0.60 -7.36
N PHE A 117 -0.04 -0.19 -7.94
CA PHE A 117 0.94 0.36 -8.88
C PHE A 117 0.26 1.03 -10.08
N GLU A 118 -0.85 0.46 -10.57
CA GLU A 118 -1.66 1.04 -11.65
C GLU A 118 -2.29 2.37 -11.25
N ASP A 119 -2.82 2.50 -10.02
CA ASP A 119 -3.34 3.78 -9.52
C ASP A 119 -2.25 4.86 -9.55
N LEU A 120 -1.04 4.51 -9.09
CA LEU A 120 0.10 5.42 -9.08
C LEU A 120 0.54 5.82 -10.50
N GLN A 121 0.50 4.87 -11.45
CA GLN A 121 0.76 5.18 -12.86
C GLN A 121 -0.25 6.17 -13.44
N GLN A 122 -1.54 6.02 -13.11
CA GLN A 122 -2.60 6.94 -13.55
C GLN A 122 -2.47 8.33 -12.92
N MET A 123 -1.95 8.40 -11.69
CA MET A 123 -1.69 9.67 -10.99
C MET A 123 -0.50 10.44 -11.56
N TYR A 124 0.37 9.83 -12.35
CA TYR A 124 1.56 10.48 -12.89
C TYR A 124 1.20 11.70 -13.76
N ALA A 125 0.40 11.49 -14.80
CA ALA A 125 0.12 12.55 -15.77
C ALA A 125 -0.46 13.84 -15.15
N PRO A 126 -1.44 13.80 -14.22
CA PRO A 126 -1.96 15.01 -13.60
C PRO A 126 -1.11 15.58 -12.45
N LEU A 127 -0.15 14.81 -11.88
CA LEU A 127 0.52 15.20 -10.63
C LEU A 127 2.04 15.34 -10.73
N HIS A 128 2.70 14.90 -11.80
CA HIS A 128 4.17 14.92 -11.88
C HIS A 128 4.78 16.32 -11.92
N GLU A 129 4.02 17.32 -12.39
CA GLU A 129 4.41 18.74 -12.39
C GLU A 129 3.76 19.54 -11.24
N ALA A 130 2.90 18.88 -10.44
CA ALA A 130 2.22 19.54 -9.34
C ALA A 130 3.08 19.52 -8.08
N ASP A 131 2.72 20.39 -7.11
CA ASP A 131 3.30 20.31 -5.77
C ASP A 131 3.03 18.93 -5.16
N ILE A 132 4.05 18.36 -4.54
CA ILE A 132 3.97 17.02 -3.94
C ILE A 132 2.90 16.92 -2.85
N CYS A 133 2.55 18.03 -2.21
CA CYS A 133 1.47 18.09 -1.23
C CYS A 133 0.12 17.67 -1.84
N LYS A 134 -0.13 17.98 -3.12
CA LYS A 134 -1.35 17.52 -3.81
C LYS A 134 -1.43 16.00 -3.91
N PHE A 135 -0.30 15.35 -4.21
CA PHE A 135 -0.25 13.90 -4.19
C PHE A 135 -0.54 13.37 -2.79
N ALA A 136 0.10 13.95 -1.76
CA ALA A 136 -0.10 13.53 -0.38
C ALA A 136 -1.55 13.68 0.07
N ASP A 137 -2.22 14.80 -0.27
CA ASP A 137 -3.63 15.03 0.07
C ASP A 137 -4.55 13.98 -0.56
N ILE A 138 -4.35 13.68 -1.86
CA ILE A 138 -5.14 12.66 -2.58
C ILE A 138 -4.88 11.27 -2.01
N ALA A 139 -3.62 10.93 -1.76
CA ALA A 139 -3.23 9.66 -1.19
C ALA A 139 -3.83 9.47 0.21
N ASP A 140 -3.71 10.50 1.07
CA ASP A 140 -4.22 10.47 2.45
C ASP A 140 -5.75 10.36 2.49
N ALA A 141 -6.45 11.07 1.60
CA ALA A 141 -7.91 10.95 1.48
C ALA A 141 -8.34 9.52 1.11
N LYS A 142 -7.68 8.89 0.12
CA LYS A 142 -7.94 7.51 -0.28
C LYS A 142 -7.62 6.52 0.85
N VAL A 143 -6.47 6.68 1.50
CA VAL A 143 -6.02 5.79 2.57
C VAL A 143 -6.92 5.92 3.80
N ARG A 144 -7.30 7.14 4.19
CA ARG A 144 -8.27 7.35 5.29
C ARG A 144 -9.61 6.71 4.96
N ALA A 145 -10.15 6.94 3.77
CA ALA A 145 -11.42 6.34 3.36
C ALA A 145 -11.38 4.80 3.44
N TYR A 146 -10.27 4.19 2.99
CA TYR A 146 -10.08 2.75 3.03
C TYR A 146 -10.05 2.19 4.46
N PHE A 147 -9.29 2.83 5.35
CA PHE A 147 -9.14 2.36 6.75
C PHE A 147 -10.26 2.85 7.68
N THR A 148 -11.09 3.80 7.24
CA THR A 148 -12.29 4.20 7.99
C THR A 148 -13.45 3.25 7.71
N ASP A 149 -13.47 2.61 6.54
CA ASP A 149 -14.47 1.61 6.21
C ASP A 149 -14.10 0.25 6.82
N THR A 150 -15.06 -0.37 7.50
CA THR A 150 -14.88 -1.75 7.99
C THR A 150 -14.63 -2.71 6.84
N ASN A 151 -13.93 -3.81 7.11
CA ASN A 151 -13.73 -4.88 6.14
C ASN A 151 -15.07 -5.37 5.58
N LEU A 152 -16.07 -5.53 6.45
CA LEU A 152 -17.43 -5.90 6.03
C LEU A 152 -18.02 -4.91 5.02
N LYS A 153 -17.94 -3.61 5.30
CA LYS A 153 -18.48 -2.57 4.39
C LYS A 153 -17.73 -2.57 3.06
N ARG A 154 -16.41 -2.66 3.10
CA ARG A 154 -15.56 -2.68 1.91
C ARG A 154 -15.88 -3.88 1.01
N ILE A 155 -15.92 -5.09 1.57
CA ILE A 155 -16.18 -6.32 0.81
C ILE A 155 -17.62 -6.31 0.28
N ARG A 156 -18.61 -5.88 1.08
CA ARG A 156 -19.99 -5.76 0.64
C ARG A 156 -20.15 -4.80 -0.56
N THR A 157 -19.52 -3.65 -0.50
CA THR A 157 -19.59 -2.66 -1.59
C THR A 157 -18.88 -3.14 -2.85
N THR A 158 -17.75 -3.82 -2.71
CA THR A 158 -17.06 -4.47 -3.83
C THR A 158 -17.89 -5.58 -4.46
N TYR A 159 -18.61 -6.35 -3.64
CA TYR A 159 -19.55 -7.37 -4.11
C TYR A 159 -20.80 -6.76 -4.78
N GLY A 160 -21.05 -5.46 -4.62
CA GLY A 160 -22.14 -4.74 -5.26
C GLY A 160 -23.51 -4.95 -4.59
N CYS A 161 -23.55 -5.34 -3.30
CA CYS A 161 -24.83 -5.50 -2.62
C CYS A 161 -25.10 -4.43 -1.54
N THR A 162 -26.38 -4.11 -1.35
CA THR A 162 -26.82 -3.20 -0.29
C THR A 162 -26.80 -3.90 1.09
N GLN A 163 -26.81 -3.13 2.17
CA GLN A 163 -26.94 -3.68 3.52
C GLN A 163 -28.21 -4.52 3.69
N ALA A 164 -29.32 -4.07 3.10
CA ALA A 164 -30.60 -4.80 3.16
C ALA A 164 -30.54 -6.14 2.41
N GLU A 165 -29.92 -6.17 1.25
CA GLU A 165 -29.72 -7.41 0.48
C GLU A 165 -28.81 -8.38 1.21
N LEU A 166 -27.72 -7.88 1.79
CA LEU A 166 -26.82 -8.70 2.61
C LEU A 166 -27.56 -9.29 3.82
N ALA A 167 -28.37 -8.49 4.52
CA ALA A 167 -29.18 -8.95 5.64
C ALA A 167 -30.16 -10.08 5.20
N LYS A 168 -30.90 -9.86 4.10
CA LYS A 168 -31.85 -10.84 3.57
C LYS A 168 -31.18 -12.17 3.18
N ARG A 169 -29.99 -12.10 2.57
CA ARG A 169 -29.27 -13.29 2.06
C ARG A 169 -28.50 -14.04 3.15
N SER A 170 -27.93 -13.31 4.13
CA SER A 170 -27.16 -13.91 5.21
C SER A 170 -28.00 -14.35 6.43
N GLY A 171 -29.24 -13.87 6.53
CA GLY A 171 -30.06 -14.05 7.74
C GLY A 171 -29.61 -13.21 8.94
N VAL A 172 -28.59 -12.39 8.78
CA VAL A 172 -28.11 -11.47 9.83
C VAL A 172 -28.97 -10.20 9.81
N SER A 173 -29.37 -9.71 10.98
CA SER A 173 -30.24 -8.54 11.03
C SER A 173 -29.60 -7.31 10.38
N LEU A 174 -30.38 -6.51 9.65
CA LEU A 174 -29.91 -5.26 9.04
C LEU A 174 -29.25 -4.34 10.08
N ARG A 175 -29.84 -4.26 11.29
CA ARG A 175 -29.30 -3.45 12.37
C ARG A 175 -27.90 -3.95 12.80
N SER A 176 -27.68 -5.25 12.88
CA SER A 176 -26.36 -5.81 13.21
C SER A 176 -25.32 -5.45 12.16
N ILE A 177 -25.66 -5.57 10.86
CA ILE A 177 -24.79 -5.19 9.75
C ILE A 177 -24.44 -3.69 9.83
N GLN A 178 -25.43 -2.83 10.05
CA GLN A 178 -25.21 -1.40 10.22
C GLN A 178 -24.28 -1.09 11.39
N MET A 179 -24.50 -1.74 12.54
CA MET A 179 -23.64 -1.55 13.72
C MET A 179 -22.19 -2.02 13.49
N TYR A 180 -21.98 -3.12 12.77
CA TYR A 180 -20.65 -3.58 12.40
C TYR A 180 -19.97 -2.59 11.44
N GLU A 181 -20.67 -2.14 10.39
CA GLU A 181 -20.12 -1.22 9.39
C GLU A 181 -19.87 0.21 9.94
N GLN A 182 -20.48 0.58 11.05
CA GLN A 182 -20.29 1.87 11.74
C GLN A 182 -19.33 1.80 12.92
N HIS A 183 -18.63 0.67 13.12
CA HIS A 183 -17.78 0.41 14.29
C HIS A 183 -18.50 0.50 15.66
N ASN A 184 -19.84 0.55 15.66
CA ASN A 184 -20.64 0.56 16.88
C ASN A 184 -20.73 -0.82 17.55
N LYS A 185 -20.35 -1.87 16.83
CA LYS A 185 -20.22 -3.23 17.32
C LYS A 185 -18.99 -3.90 16.67
N ASP A 186 -18.18 -4.51 17.49
CA ASP A 186 -16.95 -5.19 17.05
C ASP A 186 -17.30 -6.53 16.38
N ILE A 187 -17.00 -6.66 15.09
CA ILE A 187 -17.25 -7.89 14.33
C ILE A 187 -16.38 -9.06 14.82
N ASN A 188 -15.19 -8.77 15.39
CA ASN A 188 -14.32 -9.80 15.96
C ASN A 188 -14.95 -10.51 17.18
N LYS A 189 -15.95 -9.89 17.80
CA LYS A 189 -16.73 -10.46 18.90
C LYS A 189 -18.07 -11.05 18.46
N ALA A 190 -18.33 -11.10 17.16
CA ALA A 190 -19.53 -11.75 16.63
C ALA A 190 -19.41 -13.28 16.78
N SER A 191 -20.57 -13.97 16.82
CA SER A 191 -20.55 -15.43 16.76
C SER A 191 -19.95 -15.92 15.44
N ALA A 192 -19.23 -17.03 15.48
CA ALA A 192 -18.67 -17.67 14.29
C ALA A 192 -19.74 -17.93 13.22
N GLU A 193 -20.96 -18.29 13.63
CA GLU A 193 -22.12 -18.48 12.75
C GLU A 193 -22.50 -17.20 12.00
N THR A 194 -22.50 -16.05 12.69
CA THR A 194 -22.77 -14.74 12.07
C THR A 194 -21.71 -14.41 11.02
N VAL A 195 -20.43 -14.52 11.37
CA VAL A 195 -19.33 -14.20 10.45
C VAL A 195 -19.32 -15.15 9.26
N LEU A 196 -19.54 -16.44 9.50
CA LEU A 196 -19.61 -17.45 8.43
C LEU A 196 -20.78 -17.18 7.45
N SER A 197 -21.96 -16.80 7.98
CA SER A 197 -23.11 -16.46 7.15
C SER A 197 -22.87 -15.26 6.25
N LEU A 198 -22.22 -14.22 6.75
CA LEU A 198 -21.80 -13.06 5.98
C LEU A 198 -20.75 -13.44 4.92
N ALA A 199 -19.72 -14.17 5.30
CA ALA A 199 -18.63 -14.60 4.43
C ALA A 199 -19.15 -15.44 3.25
N LYS A 200 -20.07 -16.40 3.49
CA LYS A 200 -20.71 -17.22 2.44
C LYS A 200 -21.45 -16.37 1.40
N VAL A 201 -22.19 -15.35 1.83
CA VAL A 201 -22.95 -14.48 0.90
C VAL A 201 -22.01 -13.61 0.08
N LEU A 202 -20.94 -13.14 0.69
CA LEU A 202 -19.97 -12.22 0.07
C LEU A 202 -18.88 -12.95 -0.73
N GLY A 203 -18.80 -14.29 -0.65
CA GLY A 203 -17.82 -15.07 -1.40
C GLY A 203 -16.37 -14.86 -0.91
N CYS A 204 -16.21 -14.57 0.39
CA CYS A 204 -14.91 -14.35 1.02
C CYS A 204 -14.69 -15.32 2.20
N THR A 205 -13.52 -15.29 2.81
CA THR A 205 -13.22 -16.04 4.04
C THR A 205 -13.72 -15.29 5.28
N MET A 206 -13.84 -15.98 6.40
CA MET A 206 -14.19 -15.34 7.68
C MET A 206 -13.11 -14.34 8.11
N GLU A 207 -11.85 -14.71 7.87
CA GLU A 207 -10.67 -13.91 8.18
C GLU A 207 -10.64 -12.57 7.44
N ASP A 208 -11.21 -12.53 6.22
CA ASP A 208 -11.30 -11.29 5.42
C ASP A 208 -12.26 -10.27 6.04
N LEU A 209 -13.23 -10.73 6.83
CA LEU A 209 -14.22 -9.87 7.49
C LEU A 209 -13.74 -9.35 8.86
N LEU A 210 -12.74 -10.00 9.46
CA LEU A 210 -12.24 -9.59 10.78
C LEU A 210 -11.38 -8.34 10.68
N GLU A 211 -11.55 -7.46 11.66
CA GLU A 211 -10.72 -6.24 11.80
C GLU A 211 -9.40 -6.60 12.52
N LYS A 212 -8.30 -6.00 12.06
CA LYS A 212 -6.95 -6.21 12.63
C LYS A 212 -6.55 -5.05 13.54
#